data_fa4a00249f5a7742756d933cf534eedf
#
_entry.id   fa4a00249f5a7742756d933cf534eedf
#
_cell.length_a   1.000
_cell.length_b   1.000
_cell.length_c   1.000
_cell.angle_alpha   90.00
_cell.angle_beta   90.00
_cell.angle_gamma   90.00
#
_symmetry.space_group_name_H-M   'P 1'
#
loop_
_entity.id
_entity.type
_entity.pdbx_description
1 polymer ?
#
loop_
_entity_poly.entity_id
_entity_poly.type
_entity_poly.pdbx_seq_one_letter_code
_entity_poly.pdbx_strand_id
1 'polypeptide(L)'
;MIFRPSISLSLTLIILASLFGRLGMWQMERKAEKQELFDRFENAPAMRVEQAIEQQERFARVEAWGRYDPLRHILLDNKIWQGRAGVHVLTPFTLGNGSTLLVNRGWLPLPPDRSALPQVTGDGRERLISGRLNILPTAGPRLGEADRLSPGHWPQLVTYFDTATVEEALGMKLEPWQLQLDPADDSGFEGRQWQAAVMEPKVHGAYALQWFALAAAAIIIWITLGVRRAQLLRQNAGTISDH
;
A
#
# COMPACT_ATOMS: atom_id res chain seq x y z
N MET A 1 31.13 -6.23 -40.50
CA MET A 1 31.60 -6.90 -39.26
C MET A 1 31.08 -8.33 -39.25
N ILE A 2 31.90 -9.33 -38.94
CA ILE A 2 31.41 -10.70 -38.74
C ILE A 2 31.12 -10.87 -37.29
N PHE A 3 29.90 -11.34 -36.98
CA PHE A 3 29.40 -11.60 -35.61
C PHE A 3 29.37 -13.10 -35.39
N ARG A 4 30.08 -13.61 -34.37
CA ARG A 4 30.19 -15.06 -34.07
C ARG A 4 30.14 -15.30 -32.53
N PRO A 5 28.99 -15.14 -31.87
CA PRO A 5 28.87 -15.39 -30.45
C PRO A 5 28.96 -16.89 -30.15
N SER A 6 29.28 -17.27 -28.90
CA SER A 6 29.14 -18.67 -28.48
C SER A 6 27.65 -18.94 -28.17
N ILE A 7 27.22 -20.19 -28.46
CA ILE A 7 25.80 -20.57 -28.30
C ILE A 7 25.39 -20.48 -26.81
N SER A 8 26.19 -20.99 -25.91
CA SER A 8 25.89 -20.95 -24.46
C SER A 8 25.77 -19.52 -23.94
N LEU A 9 26.72 -18.63 -24.31
CA LEU A 9 26.67 -17.23 -23.94
C LEU A 9 25.45 -16.52 -24.53
N SER A 10 25.11 -16.83 -25.80
CA SER A 10 23.94 -16.27 -26.46
C SER A 10 22.64 -16.64 -25.73
N LEU A 11 22.47 -17.91 -25.39
CA LEU A 11 21.31 -18.38 -24.65
C LEU A 11 21.20 -17.68 -23.28
N THR A 12 22.30 -17.61 -22.52
CA THR A 12 22.30 -16.94 -21.20
C THR A 12 21.92 -15.49 -21.32
N LEU A 13 22.55 -14.74 -22.24
CA LEU A 13 22.28 -13.28 -22.34
C LEU A 13 20.91 -12.97 -22.93
N ILE A 14 20.39 -13.81 -23.84
CA ILE A 14 19.01 -13.67 -24.33
C ILE A 14 18.00 -13.93 -23.21
N ILE A 15 18.20 -14.97 -22.40
CA ILE A 15 17.34 -15.27 -21.25
C ILE A 15 17.37 -14.10 -20.25
N LEU A 16 18.54 -13.57 -19.92
CA LEU A 16 18.69 -12.43 -19.01
C LEU A 16 18.03 -11.16 -19.57
N ALA A 17 18.26 -10.84 -20.84
CA ALA A 17 17.65 -9.66 -21.46
C ALA A 17 16.12 -9.80 -21.49
N SER A 18 15.61 -10.99 -21.80
CA SER A 18 14.15 -11.25 -21.79
C SER A 18 13.56 -11.14 -20.38
N LEU A 19 14.24 -11.69 -19.37
CA LEU A 19 13.84 -11.59 -17.97
C LEU A 19 13.79 -10.12 -17.50
N PHE A 20 14.86 -9.38 -17.74
CA PHE A 20 14.94 -7.97 -17.35
C PHE A 20 13.91 -7.11 -18.11
N GLY A 21 13.72 -7.38 -19.41
CA GLY A 21 12.66 -6.72 -20.20
C GLY A 21 11.27 -6.99 -19.62
N ARG A 22 10.98 -8.23 -19.24
CA ARG A 22 9.71 -8.61 -18.61
C ARG A 22 9.50 -7.93 -17.25
N LEU A 23 10.54 -7.87 -16.41
CA LEU A 23 10.50 -7.15 -15.14
C LEU A 23 10.29 -5.65 -15.33
N GLY A 24 10.91 -5.05 -16.34
CA GLY A 24 10.70 -3.66 -16.71
C GLY A 24 9.24 -3.38 -17.10
N MET A 25 8.67 -4.22 -17.96
CA MET A 25 7.24 -4.13 -18.35
C MET A 25 6.32 -4.28 -17.17
N TRP A 26 6.54 -5.26 -16.30
CA TRP A 26 5.76 -5.44 -15.08
C TRP A 26 5.79 -4.21 -14.17
N GLN A 27 6.95 -3.56 -14.01
CA GLN A 27 7.05 -2.32 -13.25
C GLN A 27 6.28 -1.16 -13.90
N MET A 28 6.23 -1.09 -15.24
CA MET A 28 5.43 -0.09 -15.94
C MET A 28 3.91 -0.32 -15.73
N GLU A 29 3.45 -1.57 -15.74
CA GLU A 29 2.07 -1.93 -15.42
C GLU A 29 1.73 -1.50 -13.99
N ARG A 30 2.61 -1.79 -13.00
CA ARG A 30 2.43 -1.36 -11.60
C ARG A 30 2.43 0.16 -11.46
N LYS A 31 3.26 0.87 -12.23
CA LYS A 31 3.23 2.33 -12.27
C LYS A 31 1.87 2.85 -12.73
N ALA A 32 1.32 2.30 -13.81
CA ALA A 32 0.02 2.71 -14.34
C ALA A 32 -1.12 2.46 -13.34
N GLU A 33 -1.18 1.28 -12.72
CA GLU A 33 -2.16 0.96 -11.68
C GLU A 33 -2.09 1.92 -10.48
N LYS A 34 -0.88 2.26 -10.05
CA LYS A 34 -0.69 3.20 -8.95
C LYS A 34 -1.07 4.63 -9.34
N GLN A 35 -0.74 5.04 -10.56
CA GLN A 35 -1.12 6.36 -11.07
C GLN A 35 -2.64 6.52 -11.07
N GLU A 36 -3.38 5.55 -11.59
CA GLU A 36 -4.85 5.57 -11.56
C GLU A 36 -5.40 5.68 -10.13
N LEU A 37 -4.79 4.97 -9.17
CA LEU A 37 -5.20 5.02 -7.78
C LEU A 37 -4.97 6.41 -7.16
N PHE A 38 -3.84 7.06 -7.49
CA PHE A 38 -3.53 8.41 -7.05
C PHE A 38 -4.46 9.45 -7.70
N ASP A 39 -4.72 9.31 -9.00
CA ASP A 39 -5.64 10.19 -9.73
C ASP A 39 -7.06 10.11 -9.15
N ARG A 40 -7.55 8.91 -8.82
CA ARG A 40 -8.82 8.72 -8.12
C ARG A 40 -8.82 9.36 -6.72
N PHE A 41 -7.72 9.26 -6.01
CA PHE A 41 -7.61 9.87 -4.68
C PHE A 41 -7.62 11.40 -4.74
N GLU A 42 -6.90 12.00 -5.69
CA GLU A 42 -6.83 13.46 -5.84
C GLU A 42 -8.14 14.06 -6.35
N ASN A 43 -8.76 13.41 -7.35
CA ASN A 43 -9.97 13.89 -8.02
C ASN A 43 -11.27 13.34 -7.41
N ALA A 44 -11.20 12.70 -6.23
CA ALA A 44 -12.36 12.11 -5.59
C ALA A 44 -13.46 13.15 -5.34
N PRO A 45 -14.74 12.81 -5.66
CA PRO A 45 -15.85 13.71 -5.48
C PRO A 45 -16.14 14.00 -4.00
N ALA A 46 -16.79 15.13 -3.73
CA ALA A 46 -17.36 15.45 -2.43
C ALA A 46 -18.84 15.06 -2.41
N MET A 47 -19.26 14.28 -1.41
CA MET A 47 -20.65 13.82 -1.29
C MET A 47 -20.99 13.44 0.16
N ARG A 48 -22.25 13.12 0.42
CA ARG A 48 -22.65 12.59 1.73
C ARG A 48 -22.12 11.17 1.91
N VAL A 49 -21.80 10.82 3.16
CA VAL A 49 -21.23 9.49 3.47
C VAL A 49 -22.15 8.33 3.06
N GLU A 50 -23.46 8.47 3.25
CA GLU A 50 -24.45 7.47 2.89
C GLU A 50 -24.44 7.21 1.37
N GLN A 51 -24.37 8.28 0.58
CA GLN A 51 -24.31 8.21 -0.88
C GLN A 51 -22.99 7.58 -1.34
N ALA A 52 -21.87 7.92 -0.70
CA ALA A 52 -20.56 7.34 -1.03
C ALA A 52 -20.52 5.83 -0.73
N ILE A 53 -21.15 5.39 0.37
CA ILE A 53 -21.26 3.97 0.72
C ILE A 53 -22.14 3.23 -0.31
N GLU A 54 -23.31 3.78 -0.65
CA GLU A 54 -24.22 3.18 -1.62
C GLU A 54 -23.59 3.05 -3.01
N GLN A 55 -22.87 4.07 -3.46
CA GLN A 55 -22.16 4.10 -4.75
C GLN A 55 -20.83 3.36 -4.73
N GLN A 56 -20.38 2.89 -3.56
CA GLN A 56 -19.07 2.27 -3.34
C GLN A 56 -17.91 3.16 -3.82
N GLU A 57 -18.04 4.48 -3.61
CA GLU A 57 -17.08 5.47 -4.10
C GLU A 57 -15.89 5.59 -3.15
N ARG A 58 -14.86 4.80 -3.45
CA ARG A 58 -13.62 4.80 -2.68
C ARG A 58 -12.90 6.14 -2.83
N PHE A 59 -12.39 6.67 -1.73
CA PHE A 59 -11.72 7.96 -1.59
C PHE A 59 -12.62 9.18 -1.66
N ALA A 60 -13.94 9.03 -1.85
CA ALA A 60 -14.87 10.16 -1.76
C ALA A 60 -14.56 11.01 -0.53
N ARG A 61 -14.55 12.32 -0.72
CA ARG A 61 -14.53 13.28 0.39
C ARG A 61 -15.94 13.37 0.95
N VAL A 62 -16.09 12.98 2.20
CA VAL A 62 -17.43 12.85 2.79
C VAL A 62 -17.57 13.65 4.05
N GLU A 63 -18.81 14.09 4.27
CA GLU A 63 -19.28 14.60 5.55
C GLU A 63 -20.23 13.59 6.16
N ALA A 64 -20.09 13.35 7.46
CA ALA A 64 -20.87 12.39 8.21
C ALA A 64 -21.39 13.01 9.51
N TRP A 65 -22.71 13.01 9.70
CA TRP A 65 -23.35 13.39 10.95
C TRP A 65 -23.62 12.17 11.80
N GLY A 66 -23.21 12.19 13.06
CA GLY A 66 -23.38 11.05 13.96
C GLY A 66 -22.63 11.24 15.28
N ARG A 67 -22.32 10.12 15.94
CA ARG A 67 -21.64 10.14 17.24
C ARG A 67 -20.60 9.02 17.33
N TYR A 68 -19.48 9.32 17.97
CA TYR A 68 -18.48 8.32 18.35
C TYR A 68 -18.97 7.41 19.47
N ASP A 69 -18.57 6.16 19.45
CA ASP A 69 -18.59 5.33 20.65
C ASP A 69 -17.56 5.88 21.67
N PRO A 70 -18.00 6.23 22.89
CA PRO A 70 -17.11 6.88 23.85
C PRO A 70 -16.09 5.94 24.51
N LEU A 71 -16.29 4.62 24.42
CA LEU A 71 -15.53 3.64 25.17
C LEU A 71 -14.78 2.64 24.29
N ARG A 72 -15.38 2.24 23.17
CA ARG A 72 -14.88 1.14 22.35
C ARG A 72 -13.97 1.66 21.24
N HIS A 73 -12.67 1.45 21.42
CA HIS A 73 -11.66 1.87 20.45
C HIS A 73 -10.77 0.70 20.08
N ILE A 74 -10.44 0.58 18.80
CA ILE A 74 -9.50 -0.41 18.27
C ILE A 74 -8.20 0.33 17.96
N LEU A 75 -7.11 -0.16 18.53
CA LEU A 75 -5.77 0.37 18.34
C LEU A 75 -5.04 -0.54 17.36
N LEU A 76 -4.93 -0.10 16.10
CA LEU A 76 -4.25 -0.85 15.05
C LEU A 76 -2.75 -0.63 15.12
N ASP A 77 -2.01 -1.65 15.55
CA ASP A 77 -0.57 -1.62 15.83
C ASP A 77 0.30 -1.50 14.56
N ASN A 78 1.59 -1.38 14.78
CA ASN A 78 2.64 -1.31 13.75
C ASN A 78 2.45 -0.12 12.79
N LYS A 79 2.00 1.02 13.31
CA LYS A 79 1.93 2.27 12.55
C LYS A 79 3.12 3.16 12.90
N ILE A 80 3.87 3.54 11.88
CA ILE A 80 5.03 4.43 12.04
C ILE A 80 4.65 5.81 11.53
N TRP A 81 4.86 6.82 12.38
CA TRP A 81 4.71 8.22 12.01
C TRP A 81 5.91 9.01 12.51
N GLN A 82 6.55 9.80 11.63
CA GLN A 82 7.78 10.55 11.91
C GLN A 82 8.89 9.70 12.58
N GLY A 83 9.06 8.45 12.13
CA GLY A 83 10.05 7.51 12.67
C GLY A 83 9.73 6.92 14.05
N ARG A 84 8.56 7.20 14.62
CA ARG A 84 8.10 6.68 15.92
C ARG A 84 7.05 5.59 15.73
N ALA A 85 7.18 4.51 16.49
CA ALA A 85 6.17 3.45 16.52
C ALA A 85 4.93 3.89 17.30
N GLY A 86 3.78 3.45 16.85
CA GLY A 86 2.49 3.76 17.47
C GLY A 86 1.33 3.00 16.83
N VAL A 87 0.14 3.49 17.05
CA VAL A 87 -1.11 2.88 16.62
C VAL A 87 -1.99 3.86 15.85
N HIS A 88 -2.80 3.35 14.92
CA HIS A 88 -3.96 4.10 14.44
C HIS A 88 -5.16 3.81 15.33
N VAL A 89 -5.91 4.84 15.67
CA VAL A 89 -7.11 4.75 16.49
C VAL A 89 -8.33 4.65 15.60
N LEU A 90 -8.98 3.49 15.62
CA LEU A 90 -10.24 3.24 14.95
C LEU A 90 -11.37 3.27 15.98
N THR A 91 -12.32 4.18 15.80
CA THR A 91 -13.46 4.35 16.71
C THR A 91 -14.76 4.12 15.95
N PRO A 92 -15.70 3.29 16.46
CA PRO A 92 -17.02 3.17 15.87
C PRO A 92 -17.73 4.53 15.88
N PHE A 93 -18.36 4.85 14.76
CA PHE A 93 -19.13 6.07 14.57
C PHE A 93 -20.51 5.70 14.02
N THR A 94 -21.54 5.96 14.81
CA THR A 94 -22.93 5.68 14.43
C THR A 94 -23.51 6.88 13.72
N LEU A 95 -23.88 6.69 12.47
CA LEU A 95 -24.49 7.71 11.60
C LEU A 95 -25.94 8.01 12.03
N GLY A 96 -26.47 9.14 11.58
CA GLY A 96 -27.85 9.53 11.86
C GLY A 96 -28.92 8.56 11.36
N ASN A 97 -28.60 7.70 10.38
CA ASN A 97 -29.49 6.64 9.88
C ASN A 97 -29.38 5.32 10.69
N GLY A 98 -28.51 5.28 11.72
CA GLY A 98 -28.29 4.11 12.57
C GLY A 98 -27.23 3.14 12.10
N SER A 99 -26.69 3.27 10.89
CA SER A 99 -25.53 2.45 10.45
C SER A 99 -24.26 2.89 11.15
N THR A 100 -23.30 1.98 11.29
CA THR A 100 -22.03 2.25 11.97
C THR A 100 -20.85 1.95 11.07
N LEU A 101 -19.89 2.86 11.02
CA LEU A 101 -18.61 2.64 10.34
C LEU A 101 -17.45 2.91 11.31
N LEU A 102 -16.26 2.41 10.99
CA LEU A 102 -15.05 2.73 11.74
C LEU A 102 -14.46 4.06 11.23
N VAL A 103 -14.18 4.99 12.13
CA VAL A 103 -13.46 6.22 11.82
C VAL A 103 -12.01 6.06 12.26
N ASN A 104 -11.08 6.18 11.33
CA ASN A 104 -9.66 6.28 11.62
C ASN A 104 -9.33 7.72 12.02
N ARG A 105 -9.15 7.91 13.31
CA ARG A 105 -8.94 9.22 13.94
C ARG A 105 -7.49 9.69 13.90
N GLY A 106 -6.58 8.89 13.33
CA GLY A 106 -5.16 9.20 13.26
C GLY A 106 -4.31 8.36 14.19
N TRP A 107 -3.09 8.84 14.46
CA TRP A 107 -2.02 8.11 15.11
C TRP A 107 -1.77 8.62 16.54
N LEU A 108 -1.51 7.65 17.42
CA LEU A 108 -1.01 7.89 18.78
C LEU A 108 0.28 7.10 19.02
N PRO A 109 1.23 7.64 19.83
CA PRO A 109 2.44 6.90 20.19
C PRO A 109 2.12 5.69 21.06
N LEU A 110 2.87 4.62 20.86
CA LEU A 110 2.83 3.43 21.70
C LEU A 110 4.23 3.15 22.26
N PRO A 111 4.40 2.92 23.58
CA PRO A 111 5.68 2.51 24.13
C PRO A 111 6.20 1.24 23.47
N PRO A 112 7.53 1.09 23.25
CA PRO A 112 8.11 -0.07 22.57
C PRO A 112 7.81 -1.40 23.27
N ASP A 113 7.72 -1.39 24.60
CA ASP A 113 7.38 -2.55 25.43
C ASP A 113 5.88 -2.83 25.52
N ARG A 114 5.03 -1.95 24.91
CA ARG A 114 3.55 -2.03 24.95
C ARG A 114 2.97 -2.11 26.37
N SER A 115 3.70 -1.61 27.35
CA SER A 115 3.34 -1.69 28.78
C SER A 115 2.07 -0.89 29.13
N ALA A 116 1.75 0.14 28.34
CA ALA A 116 0.56 0.95 28.54
C ALA A 116 -0.08 1.32 27.19
N LEU A 117 -1.37 1.07 27.07
CA LEU A 117 -2.13 1.52 25.91
C LEU A 117 -2.47 3.02 26.02
N PRO A 118 -2.45 3.76 24.92
CA PRO A 118 -2.84 5.16 24.92
C PRO A 118 -4.31 5.31 25.35
N GLN A 119 -4.57 6.29 26.20
CA GLN A 119 -5.92 6.62 26.63
C GLN A 119 -6.63 7.34 25.46
N VAL A 120 -7.77 6.80 25.07
CA VAL A 120 -8.62 7.39 24.05
C VAL A 120 -9.93 7.79 24.70
N THR A 121 -10.27 9.07 24.59
CA THR A 121 -11.54 9.59 25.11
C THR A 121 -12.49 9.91 23.98
N GLY A 122 -13.75 9.57 24.15
CA GLY A 122 -14.86 10.00 23.33
C GLY A 122 -15.90 10.68 24.20
N ASP A 123 -16.59 11.70 23.68
CA ASP A 123 -17.64 12.42 24.45
C ASP A 123 -19.06 11.91 24.14
N GLY A 124 -19.20 11.00 23.17
CA GLY A 124 -20.49 10.43 22.75
C GLY A 124 -21.49 11.45 22.18
N ARG A 125 -21.06 12.70 21.98
CA ARG A 125 -21.91 13.77 21.45
C ARG A 125 -22.10 13.63 19.94
N GLU A 126 -23.23 14.07 19.46
CA GLU A 126 -23.46 14.21 18.03
C GLU A 126 -22.57 15.31 17.46
N ARG A 127 -21.97 15.02 16.31
CA ARG A 127 -21.10 15.95 15.60
C ARG A 127 -21.10 15.70 14.11
N LEU A 128 -20.77 16.72 13.35
CA LEU A 128 -20.38 16.59 11.96
C LEU A 128 -18.87 16.32 11.91
N ILE A 129 -18.49 15.29 11.18
CA ILE A 129 -17.08 14.99 10.87
C ILE A 129 -16.89 14.99 9.37
N SER A 130 -15.68 15.31 8.93
CA SER A 130 -15.29 15.22 7.53
C SER A 130 -14.08 14.29 7.35
N GLY A 131 -13.96 13.71 6.16
CA GLY A 131 -12.86 12.81 5.86
C GLY A 131 -12.95 12.17 4.49
N ARG A 132 -12.20 11.08 4.31
CA ARG A 132 -12.23 10.26 3.10
C ARG A 132 -12.73 8.86 3.39
N LEU A 133 -13.66 8.40 2.56
CA LEU A 133 -14.13 7.02 2.62
C LEU A 133 -13.05 6.09 2.04
N ASN A 134 -12.70 5.03 2.75
CA ASN A 134 -11.75 4.02 2.26
C ASN A 134 -12.21 2.63 2.71
N ILE A 135 -11.70 1.60 2.06
CA ILE A 135 -11.90 0.23 2.52
C ILE A 135 -11.29 0.03 3.91
N LEU A 136 -11.88 -0.84 4.71
CA LEU A 136 -11.28 -1.24 5.98
C LEU A 136 -9.89 -1.83 5.74
N PRO A 137 -8.92 -1.58 6.64
CA PRO A 137 -7.60 -2.18 6.56
C PRO A 137 -7.71 -3.69 6.81
N THR A 138 -7.95 -4.44 5.74
CA THR A 138 -7.90 -5.91 5.78
C THR A 138 -6.46 -6.38 5.86
N ALA A 139 -6.24 -7.51 6.53
CA ALA A 139 -4.94 -8.16 6.53
C ALA A 139 -4.47 -8.43 5.09
N GLY A 140 -3.21 -8.08 4.80
CA GLY A 140 -2.51 -8.52 3.59
C GLY A 140 -2.38 -10.07 3.54
N PRO A 141 -1.43 -10.63 2.75
CA PRO A 141 -1.18 -12.07 2.76
C PRO A 141 -1.02 -12.55 4.21
N ARG A 142 -1.94 -13.40 4.66
CA ARG A 142 -2.07 -13.76 6.06
C ARG A 142 -0.84 -14.55 6.53
N LEU A 143 -0.06 -13.96 7.41
CA LEU A 143 0.95 -14.63 8.21
C LEU A 143 0.37 -14.86 9.62
N GLY A 144 -0.66 -15.72 9.73
CA GLY A 144 -1.31 -16.03 10.98
C GLY A 144 -2.83 -15.81 11.01
N GLU A 145 -3.46 -16.08 12.13
CA GLU A 145 -4.88 -15.81 12.40
C GLU A 145 -5.10 -14.33 12.76
N ALA A 146 -6.31 -13.80 12.52
CA ALA A 146 -6.70 -12.47 12.97
C ALA A 146 -6.70 -12.41 14.51
N ASP A 147 -6.30 -11.26 15.07
CA ASP A 147 -6.33 -11.06 16.51
C ASP A 147 -7.77 -11.17 17.01
N ARG A 148 -7.97 -11.97 18.06
CA ARG A 148 -9.28 -12.12 18.69
C ARG A 148 -9.53 -10.93 19.60
N LEU A 149 -10.62 -10.23 19.31
CA LEU A 149 -11.10 -9.16 20.18
C LEU A 149 -11.96 -9.77 21.30
N SER A 150 -11.76 -9.27 22.51
CA SER A 150 -12.49 -9.76 23.70
C SER A 150 -13.57 -8.76 24.10
N PRO A 151 -14.84 -9.14 24.11
CA PRO A 151 -15.91 -8.26 24.60
C PRO A 151 -15.60 -7.74 26.01
N GLY A 152 -15.85 -6.45 26.24
CA GLY A 152 -15.75 -5.86 27.59
C GLY A 152 -14.39 -5.28 28.01
N HIS A 153 -13.33 -5.44 27.21
CA HIS A 153 -12.02 -4.84 27.49
C HIS A 153 -11.64 -3.85 26.40
N TRP A 154 -11.70 -2.56 26.67
CA TRP A 154 -11.40 -1.49 25.73
C TRP A 154 -10.43 -0.46 26.32
N PRO A 155 -9.55 0.17 25.51
CA PRO A 155 -9.32 -0.10 24.08
C PRO A 155 -8.61 -1.45 23.84
N GLN A 156 -8.71 -2.00 22.62
CA GLN A 156 -8.04 -3.24 22.23
C GLN A 156 -6.94 -3.00 21.20
N LEU A 157 -5.77 -3.55 21.48
CA LEU A 157 -4.62 -3.53 20.58
C LEU A 157 -4.70 -4.72 19.63
N VAL A 158 -4.65 -4.47 18.32
CA VAL A 158 -4.67 -5.50 17.29
C VAL A 158 -3.61 -5.22 16.22
N THR A 159 -2.98 -6.24 15.71
CA THR A 159 -2.05 -6.12 14.56
C THR A 159 -2.82 -6.12 13.25
N TYR A 160 -3.84 -6.95 13.17
CA TYR A 160 -4.82 -7.00 12.08
C TYR A 160 -6.12 -7.63 12.59
N PHE A 161 -7.22 -7.30 11.95
CA PHE A 161 -8.54 -7.82 12.28
C PHE A 161 -9.33 -8.16 11.00
N ASP A 162 -10.35 -8.97 11.14
CA ASP A 162 -11.42 -9.08 10.16
C ASP A 162 -12.69 -8.39 10.67
N THR A 163 -13.57 -8.02 9.77
CA THR A 163 -14.79 -7.28 10.10
C THR A 163 -15.71 -8.08 11.02
N ALA A 164 -15.80 -9.41 10.79
CA ALA A 164 -16.70 -10.27 11.58
C ALA A 164 -16.28 -10.35 13.06
N THR A 165 -14.97 -10.47 13.33
CA THR A 165 -14.42 -10.47 14.68
C THR A 165 -14.68 -9.15 15.41
N VAL A 166 -14.56 -8.03 14.68
CA VAL A 166 -14.86 -6.70 15.24
C VAL A 166 -16.36 -6.54 15.50
N GLU A 167 -17.22 -6.94 14.58
CA GLU A 167 -18.68 -6.92 14.77
C GLU A 167 -19.12 -7.73 15.99
N GLU A 168 -18.56 -8.93 16.16
CA GLU A 168 -18.84 -9.79 17.31
C GLU A 168 -18.43 -9.11 18.62
N ALA A 169 -17.21 -8.55 18.69
CA ALA A 169 -16.70 -7.91 19.90
C ALA A 169 -17.47 -6.62 20.25
N LEU A 170 -17.91 -5.87 19.23
CA LEU A 170 -18.70 -4.65 19.40
C LEU A 170 -20.17 -4.92 19.65
N GLY A 171 -20.69 -6.09 19.27
CA GLY A 171 -22.12 -6.42 19.31
C GLY A 171 -22.97 -5.59 18.34
N MET A 172 -22.36 -5.14 17.22
CA MET A 172 -23.04 -4.33 16.20
C MET A 172 -22.52 -4.63 14.80
N LYS A 173 -23.35 -4.38 13.79
CA LYS A 173 -22.94 -4.48 12.38
C LYS A 173 -22.16 -3.26 11.97
N LEU A 174 -21.17 -3.44 11.10
CA LEU A 174 -20.32 -2.40 10.55
C LEU A 174 -20.50 -2.30 9.04
N GLU A 175 -20.47 -1.07 8.55
CA GLU A 175 -20.24 -0.85 7.12
C GLU A 175 -18.84 -1.36 6.74
N PRO A 176 -18.66 -1.95 5.54
CA PRO A 176 -17.35 -2.48 5.10
C PRO A 176 -16.35 -1.36 4.74
N TRP A 177 -16.55 -0.19 5.30
CA TRP A 177 -15.80 1.03 5.05
C TRP A 177 -15.22 1.62 6.32
N GLN A 178 -14.11 2.35 6.17
CA GLN A 178 -13.64 3.29 7.18
C GLN A 178 -13.71 4.71 6.65
N LEU A 179 -13.93 5.65 7.54
CA LEU A 179 -13.73 7.06 7.28
C LEU A 179 -12.35 7.46 7.81
N GLN A 180 -11.45 7.87 6.94
CA GLN A 180 -10.17 8.46 7.27
C GLN A 180 -10.38 9.94 7.58
N LEU A 181 -10.34 10.29 8.85
CA LEU A 181 -10.71 11.62 9.35
C LEU A 181 -9.83 12.71 8.74
N ASP A 182 -10.43 13.82 8.34
CA ASP A 182 -9.72 14.96 7.77
C ASP A 182 -8.65 15.49 8.74
N PRO A 183 -7.45 15.88 8.26
CA PRO A 183 -6.43 16.50 9.10
C PRO A 183 -6.89 17.74 9.87
N ALA A 184 -7.86 18.50 9.34
CA ALA A 184 -8.39 19.70 9.97
C ALA A 184 -9.45 19.43 11.04
N ASP A 185 -9.99 18.21 11.13
CA ASP A 185 -11.02 17.87 12.12
C ASP A 185 -10.42 17.79 13.54
N ASP A 186 -11.05 18.44 14.51
CA ASP A 186 -10.57 18.57 15.89
C ASP A 186 -10.75 17.29 16.73
N SER A 187 -11.56 16.34 16.26
CA SER A 187 -11.82 15.08 16.96
C SER A 187 -10.76 14.01 16.71
N GLY A 188 -9.71 14.32 15.94
CA GLY A 188 -8.67 13.38 15.57
C GLY A 188 -7.35 13.56 16.31
N PHE A 189 -6.42 12.66 15.99
CA PHE A 189 -5.05 12.62 16.53
C PHE A 189 -4.06 13.00 15.43
N GLU A 190 -2.76 12.83 15.68
CA GLU A 190 -1.68 13.11 14.72
C GLU A 190 -1.69 12.14 13.51
N GLY A 191 -0.80 12.37 12.54
CA GLY A 191 -0.50 11.43 11.46
C GLY A 191 -1.64 11.16 10.47
N ARG A 192 -2.50 12.14 10.21
CA ARG A 192 -3.65 12.04 9.29
C ARG A 192 -3.35 12.49 7.85
N GLN A 193 -2.10 12.41 7.43
CA GLN A 193 -1.69 12.65 6.04
C GLN A 193 -1.97 11.38 5.21
N TRP A 194 -3.25 11.20 4.83
CA TRP A 194 -3.69 10.02 4.09
C TRP A 194 -3.15 10.02 2.67
N GLN A 195 -2.78 8.83 2.19
CA GLN A 195 -2.26 8.62 0.85
C GLN A 195 -3.02 7.48 0.16
N ALA A 196 -3.11 7.56 -1.16
CA ALA A 196 -3.77 6.52 -1.96
C ALA A 196 -3.09 5.14 -1.84
N ALA A 197 -1.77 5.12 -1.72
CA ALA A 197 -0.95 3.92 -1.56
C ALA A 197 0.39 4.26 -0.91
N VAL A 198 1.03 3.24 -0.32
CA VAL A 198 2.33 3.37 0.36
C VAL A 198 3.47 3.70 -0.62
N MET A 199 3.41 3.16 -1.85
CA MET A 199 4.46 3.37 -2.86
C MET A 199 3.94 4.25 -3.99
N GLU A 200 4.63 5.36 -4.23
CA GLU A 200 4.29 6.30 -5.30
C GLU A 200 4.59 5.74 -6.69
N PRO A 201 3.82 6.13 -7.73
CA PRO A 201 4.02 5.69 -9.11
C PRO A 201 5.44 5.92 -9.64
N LYS A 202 6.08 7.03 -9.24
CA LYS A 202 7.44 7.39 -9.67
C LYS A 202 8.49 6.35 -9.29
N VAL A 203 8.31 5.66 -8.15
CA VAL A 203 9.25 4.62 -7.68
C VAL A 203 9.23 3.42 -8.62
N HIS A 204 8.05 2.99 -9.05
CA HIS A 204 7.92 1.92 -10.05
C HIS A 204 8.54 2.33 -11.39
N GLY A 205 8.42 3.60 -11.80
CA GLY A 205 9.09 4.13 -12.99
C GLY A 205 10.61 4.05 -12.91
N ALA A 206 11.20 4.36 -11.75
CA ALA A 206 12.63 4.25 -11.54
C ALA A 206 13.12 2.79 -11.61
N TYR A 207 12.39 1.84 -11.01
CA TYR A 207 12.70 0.42 -11.14
C TYR A 207 12.54 -0.09 -12.58
N ALA A 208 11.53 0.36 -13.32
CA ALA A 208 11.39 -0.01 -14.73
C ALA A 208 12.60 0.43 -15.56
N LEU A 209 13.07 1.68 -15.37
CA LEU A 209 14.27 2.17 -16.03
C LEU A 209 15.50 1.32 -15.69
N GLN A 210 15.68 0.95 -14.43
CA GLN A 210 16.79 0.08 -14.00
C GLN A 210 16.75 -1.27 -14.70
N TRP A 211 15.59 -1.93 -14.76
CA TRP A 211 15.43 -3.22 -15.44
C TRP A 211 15.70 -3.13 -16.94
N PHE A 212 15.21 -2.11 -17.63
CA PHE A 212 15.48 -1.89 -19.04
C PHE A 212 16.95 -1.57 -19.31
N ALA A 213 17.63 -0.84 -18.41
CA ALA A 213 19.05 -0.60 -18.51
C ALA A 213 19.87 -1.90 -18.40
N LEU A 214 19.50 -2.81 -17.51
CA LEU A 214 20.11 -4.13 -17.39
C LEU A 214 19.86 -5.00 -18.63
N ALA A 215 18.67 -4.94 -19.22
CA ALA A 215 18.37 -5.63 -20.46
C ALA A 215 19.25 -5.10 -21.62
N ALA A 216 19.36 -3.78 -21.73
CA ALA A 216 20.22 -3.13 -22.74
C ALA A 216 21.70 -3.50 -22.54
N ALA A 217 22.18 -3.49 -21.28
CA ALA A 217 23.56 -3.91 -20.97
C ALA A 217 23.83 -5.37 -21.40
N ALA A 218 22.90 -6.30 -21.13
CA ALA A 218 23.04 -7.69 -21.57
C ALA A 218 23.15 -7.81 -23.09
N ILE A 219 22.36 -7.04 -23.84
CA ILE A 219 22.41 -7.00 -25.31
C ILE A 219 23.75 -6.42 -25.80
N ILE A 220 24.21 -5.32 -25.20
CA ILE A 220 25.49 -4.68 -25.53
C ILE A 220 26.66 -5.64 -25.28
N ILE A 221 26.66 -6.33 -24.14
CA ILE A 221 27.67 -7.35 -23.80
C ILE A 221 27.65 -8.47 -24.84
N TRP A 222 26.48 -8.96 -25.21
CA TRP A 222 26.33 -10.02 -26.22
C TRP A 222 26.91 -9.59 -27.58
N ILE A 223 26.58 -8.41 -28.04
CA ILE A 223 27.12 -7.87 -29.31
C ILE A 223 28.64 -7.72 -29.22
N THR A 224 29.14 -7.11 -28.16
CA THR A 224 30.59 -6.86 -27.98
C THR A 224 31.41 -8.15 -27.98
N LEU A 225 30.95 -9.13 -27.19
CA LEU A 225 31.65 -10.42 -27.09
C LEU A 225 31.56 -11.22 -28.40
N GLY A 226 30.42 -11.14 -29.11
CA GLY A 226 30.27 -11.79 -30.42
C GLY A 226 31.21 -11.22 -31.50
N VAL A 227 31.42 -9.90 -31.49
CA VAL A 227 32.35 -9.19 -32.39
C VAL A 227 33.81 -9.55 -32.04
N ARG A 228 34.18 -9.46 -30.76
CA ARG A 228 35.55 -9.79 -30.27
C ARG A 228 35.93 -11.22 -30.63
N ARG A 229 35.04 -12.18 -30.41
CA ARG A 229 35.29 -13.59 -30.77
C ARG A 229 35.51 -13.78 -32.26
N ALA A 230 34.75 -13.10 -33.09
CA ALA A 230 34.90 -13.14 -34.54
C ALA A 230 36.29 -12.62 -35.01
N GLN A 231 36.79 -11.55 -34.34
CA GLN A 231 38.12 -10.99 -34.61
C GLN A 231 39.24 -11.98 -34.23
N LEU A 232 39.15 -12.56 -33.03
CA LEU A 232 40.15 -13.58 -32.56
C LEU A 232 40.22 -14.81 -33.49
N LEU A 233 39.10 -15.33 -33.94
CA LEU A 233 39.03 -16.45 -34.87
C LEU A 233 39.68 -16.13 -36.23
N ARG A 234 39.62 -14.90 -36.69
CA ARG A 234 40.28 -14.44 -37.93
C ARG A 234 41.79 -14.34 -37.76
N GLN A 235 42.26 -13.79 -36.64
CA GLN A 235 43.69 -13.66 -36.36
C GLN A 235 44.36 -15.06 -36.30
N ASN A 236 43.71 -16.01 -35.59
CA ASN A 236 44.23 -17.37 -35.48
C ASN A 236 44.24 -18.13 -36.83
N ALA A 237 43.26 -17.88 -37.72
CA ALA A 237 43.21 -18.47 -39.04
C ALA A 237 44.33 -17.95 -39.98
N GLY A 238 44.67 -16.62 -39.87
CA GLY A 238 45.76 -16.03 -40.64
C GLY A 238 47.15 -16.59 -40.23
N THR A 239 47.38 -16.84 -38.94
CA THR A 239 48.67 -17.36 -38.45
C THR A 239 48.95 -18.81 -38.88
N ILE A 240 47.91 -19.61 -39.17
CA ILE A 240 48.05 -21.02 -39.59
C ILE A 240 48.32 -21.09 -41.14
N SER A 241 48.02 -20.05 -41.90
CA SER A 241 48.21 -19.97 -43.33
C SER A 241 49.68 -19.62 -43.74
N ASP A 242 50.46 -19.11 -42.79
CA ASP A 242 51.81 -18.59 -43.05
C ASP A 242 52.92 -19.64 -42.64
N HIS A 243 52.54 -20.86 -42.32
CA HIS A 243 53.40 -22.02 -42.09
C HIS A 243 53.06 -23.15 -43.07
#